data_20b60e1a6daf5eee73b856393aeb5e41
#
_entry.id   20b60e1a6daf5eee73b856393aeb5e41
#
_cell.length_a   1.000
_cell.length_b   1.000
_cell.length_c   1.000
_cell.angle_alpha   90.00
_cell.angle_beta   90.00
_cell.angle_gamma   90.00
#
_symmetry.space_group_name_H-M   'P 1'
#
loop_
_entity.id
_entity.type
_entity.pdbx_description
1 polymer ?
#
loop_
_entity_poly.entity_id
_entity_poly.type
_entity_poly.pdbx_seq_one_letter_code
_entity_poly.pdbx_strand_id
1 'polypeptide(L)'
;MLIQDYLDICDPVLTFDRFMGEIELEKYLKNIPQHYTGRLRYDPVSMLKTVLFGFMANGYISLRELEDQCKVNLRFMYLMDHQAPSYRTFGYFINEVLADSIEEIFQDINKKIFETEHVDLQHLYIDGSKFEANANKYSWVWKKATEKSRYRLFGKITTLFEEINEELSCTGMKLCINSEYAPEYLKEAAEQYAEVWQINEAMFVHGRGHRKTTQQRHYEKLREYAAKLEEYVGKLKICGEDRNSYSKTDHSATFMRIKTDYMGNDQLLPAYNVQVGVADEYIAVVDVNQYRSDMDCFIPLMNKFYCLLYTSPSPRD
;
A
#
# COMPACT_ATOMS: atom_id res chain seq x y z
N MET A 1 -26.76 2.67 -37.55
CA MET A 1 -25.42 3.15 -37.83
C MET A 1 -24.61 2.91 -36.59
N LEU A 2 -23.60 2.05 -36.67
CA LEU A 2 -22.77 1.69 -35.53
C LEU A 2 -21.66 2.73 -35.36
N ILE A 3 -21.13 2.93 -34.15
CA ILE A 3 -19.98 3.85 -33.91
C ILE A 3 -18.80 3.46 -34.82
N GLN A 4 -18.59 2.18 -35.03
CA GLN A 4 -17.56 1.67 -35.94
C GLN A 4 -17.60 2.32 -37.31
N ASP A 5 -18.78 2.69 -37.84
CA ASP A 5 -18.92 3.29 -39.16
C ASP A 5 -18.35 4.72 -39.24
N TYR A 6 -18.06 5.34 -38.09
CA TYR A 6 -17.47 6.68 -37.97
C TYR A 6 -15.96 6.66 -37.68
N LEU A 7 -15.40 5.49 -37.37
CA LEU A 7 -13.97 5.32 -37.15
C LEU A 7 -13.25 4.96 -38.46
N ASP A 8 -12.06 5.51 -38.64
CA ASP A 8 -11.20 5.08 -39.73
C ASP A 8 -10.84 3.59 -39.56
N ILE A 9 -10.75 2.85 -40.66
CA ILE A 9 -10.40 1.42 -40.66
C ILE A 9 -9.02 1.17 -40.01
N CYS A 10 -8.14 2.17 -40.06
CA CYS A 10 -6.82 2.13 -39.42
C CYS A 10 -6.81 2.83 -38.04
N ASP A 11 -7.96 3.14 -37.43
CA ASP A 11 -7.99 3.80 -36.16
C ASP A 11 -7.33 2.92 -35.08
N PRO A 12 -6.41 3.48 -34.25
CA PRO A 12 -5.69 2.73 -33.22
C PRO A 12 -6.59 1.98 -32.25
N VAL A 13 -7.82 2.47 -31.99
CA VAL A 13 -8.74 1.81 -31.09
C VAL A 13 -9.21 0.45 -31.61
N LEU A 14 -9.38 0.30 -32.92
CA LEU A 14 -9.79 -0.96 -33.54
C LEU A 14 -8.68 -2.02 -33.46
N THR A 15 -7.43 -1.60 -33.68
CA THR A 15 -6.26 -2.47 -33.51
C THR A 15 -6.09 -2.89 -32.05
N PHE A 16 -6.20 -1.92 -31.13
CA PHE A 16 -6.14 -2.17 -29.70
C PHE A 16 -7.25 -3.14 -29.22
N ASP A 17 -8.50 -2.90 -29.63
CA ASP A 17 -9.62 -3.75 -29.24
C ASP A 17 -9.47 -5.19 -29.74
N ARG A 18 -8.98 -5.36 -30.99
CA ARG A 18 -8.67 -6.69 -31.55
C ARG A 18 -7.57 -7.38 -30.77
N PHE A 19 -6.47 -6.70 -30.50
CA PHE A 19 -5.35 -7.23 -29.72
C PHE A 19 -5.80 -7.67 -28.32
N MET A 20 -6.54 -6.82 -27.63
CA MET A 20 -7.08 -7.14 -26.30
C MET A 20 -8.12 -8.27 -26.32
N GLY A 21 -8.82 -8.45 -27.45
CA GLY A 21 -9.76 -9.55 -27.66
C GLY A 21 -9.09 -10.92 -27.81
N GLU A 22 -7.79 -10.98 -28.10
CA GLU A 22 -7.01 -12.22 -28.16
C GLU A 22 -6.49 -12.68 -26.79
N ILE A 23 -6.71 -11.87 -25.74
CA ILE A 23 -6.29 -12.15 -24.36
C ILE A 23 -7.53 -12.54 -23.53
N GLU A 24 -7.45 -13.62 -22.76
CA GLU A 24 -8.53 -14.08 -21.88
C GLU A 24 -8.67 -13.19 -20.63
N LEU A 25 -9.16 -11.96 -20.79
CA LEU A 25 -9.27 -10.97 -19.71
C LEU A 25 -10.29 -11.34 -18.63
N GLU A 26 -11.31 -12.13 -18.98
CA GLU A 26 -12.38 -12.53 -18.07
C GLU A 26 -11.87 -13.31 -16.84
N LYS A 27 -10.75 -14.01 -16.96
CA LYS A 27 -10.15 -14.77 -15.86
C LYS A 27 -9.73 -13.87 -14.69
N TYR A 28 -9.38 -12.62 -14.94
CA TYR A 28 -8.98 -11.64 -13.93
C TYR A 28 -10.15 -10.90 -13.29
N LEU A 29 -11.34 -11.00 -13.88
CA LEU A 29 -12.52 -10.23 -13.51
C LEU A 29 -13.57 -11.07 -12.76
N LYS A 30 -13.20 -12.28 -12.33
CA LYS A 30 -14.12 -13.24 -11.68
C LYS A 30 -14.59 -12.80 -10.29
N ASN A 31 -13.81 -12.03 -9.58
CA ASN A 31 -14.10 -11.61 -8.19
C ASN A 31 -15.03 -10.41 -8.08
N ILE A 32 -15.72 -10.04 -9.18
CA ILE A 32 -16.69 -8.96 -9.16
C ILE A 32 -17.93 -9.44 -8.44
N PRO A 33 -18.34 -8.82 -7.30
CA PRO A 33 -19.53 -9.21 -6.58
C PRO A 33 -20.77 -9.16 -7.49
N GLN A 34 -21.49 -10.25 -7.63
CA GLN A 34 -22.73 -10.27 -8.41
C GLN A 34 -23.85 -9.69 -7.57
N HIS A 35 -24.45 -8.57 -8.00
CA HIS A 35 -25.67 -8.04 -7.44
C HIS A 35 -26.83 -8.37 -8.37
N TYR A 36 -27.80 -9.09 -7.85
CA TYR A 36 -28.99 -9.51 -8.62
C TYR A 36 -30.10 -8.44 -8.66
N THR A 37 -29.90 -7.34 -7.92
CA THR A 37 -30.89 -6.24 -7.81
C THR A 37 -30.20 -4.89 -8.03
N GLY A 38 -30.89 -3.96 -8.71
CA GLY A 38 -30.40 -2.60 -8.96
C GLY A 38 -30.00 -2.34 -10.41
N ARG A 39 -29.24 -1.27 -10.64
CA ARG A 39 -28.74 -0.90 -11.97
C ARG A 39 -27.77 -1.96 -12.49
N LEU A 40 -27.92 -2.35 -13.76
CA LEU A 40 -26.95 -3.22 -14.44
C LEU A 40 -25.56 -2.61 -14.35
N ARG A 41 -24.57 -3.47 -14.11
CA ARG A 41 -23.17 -3.08 -14.08
C ARG A 41 -22.68 -2.81 -15.49
N TYR A 42 -21.67 -1.98 -15.57
CA TYR A 42 -20.87 -1.85 -16.78
C TYR A 42 -20.10 -3.13 -17.04
N ASP A 43 -19.90 -3.46 -18.30
CA ASP A 43 -19.06 -4.60 -18.67
C ASP A 43 -17.63 -4.38 -18.19
N PRO A 44 -17.07 -5.27 -17.36
CA PRO A 44 -15.75 -5.08 -16.76
C PRO A 44 -14.61 -5.20 -17.78
N VAL A 45 -14.79 -5.96 -18.87
CA VAL A 45 -13.80 -6.05 -19.95
C VAL A 45 -13.73 -4.72 -20.69
N SER A 46 -14.87 -4.14 -21.03
CA SER A 46 -14.95 -2.81 -21.63
C SER A 46 -14.35 -1.73 -20.76
N MET A 47 -14.60 -1.78 -19.44
CA MET A 47 -13.98 -0.86 -18.50
C MET A 47 -12.45 -1.00 -18.46
N LEU A 48 -11.92 -2.23 -18.42
CA LEU A 48 -10.48 -2.49 -18.45
C LEU A 48 -9.85 -1.96 -19.75
N LYS A 49 -10.43 -2.31 -20.90
CA LYS A 49 -9.98 -1.81 -22.20
C LYS A 49 -9.97 -0.28 -22.24
N THR A 50 -11.02 0.36 -21.72
CA THR A 50 -11.15 1.82 -21.68
C THR A 50 -10.08 2.49 -20.82
N VAL A 51 -9.79 1.92 -19.65
CA VAL A 51 -8.71 2.41 -18.76
C VAL A 51 -7.34 2.30 -19.47
N LEU A 52 -7.02 1.12 -19.99
CA LEU A 52 -5.73 0.89 -20.67
C LEU A 52 -5.58 1.76 -21.91
N PHE A 53 -6.62 1.87 -22.73
CA PHE A 53 -6.61 2.74 -23.91
C PHE A 53 -6.46 4.22 -23.53
N GLY A 54 -7.05 4.65 -22.42
CA GLY A 54 -6.90 6.00 -21.89
C GLY A 54 -5.44 6.35 -21.59
N PHE A 55 -4.72 5.47 -20.93
CA PHE A 55 -3.28 5.64 -20.68
C PHE A 55 -2.45 5.54 -21.95
N MET A 56 -2.78 4.64 -22.86
CA MET A 56 -2.08 4.49 -24.14
C MET A 56 -2.22 5.74 -25.03
N ALA A 57 -3.43 6.28 -25.13
CA ALA A 57 -3.71 7.39 -26.06
C ALA A 57 -3.30 8.77 -25.51
N ASN A 58 -3.37 8.97 -24.20
CA ASN A 58 -3.17 10.28 -23.57
C ASN A 58 -1.96 10.34 -22.62
N GLY A 59 -1.21 9.24 -22.45
CA GLY A 59 -0.22 9.11 -21.38
C GLY A 59 -0.91 9.03 -20.02
N TYR A 60 -0.70 10.02 -19.15
CA TYR A 60 -1.46 10.09 -17.89
C TYR A 60 -2.85 10.68 -18.15
N ILE A 61 -3.90 9.96 -17.73
CA ILE A 61 -5.28 10.42 -17.78
C ILE A 61 -5.93 10.38 -16.39
N SER A 62 -6.57 11.46 -15.98
CA SER A 62 -7.31 11.49 -14.72
C SER A 62 -8.65 10.75 -14.85
N LEU A 63 -9.18 10.22 -13.73
CA LEU A 63 -10.46 9.52 -13.75
C LEU A 63 -11.63 10.40 -14.21
N ARG A 64 -11.58 11.71 -13.94
CA ARG A 64 -12.60 12.65 -14.43
C ARG A 64 -12.50 12.88 -15.94
N GLU A 65 -11.29 12.98 -16.43
CA GLU A 65 -11.04 13.10 -17.85
C GLU A 65 -11.44 11.80 -18.58
N LEU A 66 -11.17 10.63 -18.00
CA LEU A 66 -11.62 9.34 -18.53
C LEU A 66 -13.16 9.28 -18.65
N GLU A 67 -13.89 9.75 -17.63
CA GLU A 67 -15.35 9.91 -17.69
C GLU A 67 -15.78 10.84 -18.84
N ASP A 68 -15.10 11.98 -18.98
CA ASP A 68 -15.45 12.96 -20.01
C ASP A 68 -15.11 12.43 -21.42
N GLN A 69 -14.01 11.72 -21.60
CA GLN A 69 -13.70 11.04 -22.86
C GLN A 69 -14.80 10.04 -23.26
N CYS A 70 -15.33 9.28 -22.33
CA CYS A 70 -16.46 8.36 -22.62
C CYS A 70 -17.73 9.07 -23.11
N LYS A 71 -17.89 10.37 -22.81
CA LYS A 71 -19.07 11.16 -23.25
C LYS A 71 -18.90 11.81 -24.62
N VAL A 72 -17.66 12.16 -25.00
CA VAL A 72 -17.40 13.04 -26.15
C VAL A 72 -16.47 12.46 -27.21
N ASN A 73 -15.72 11.41 -26.91
CA ASN A 73 -14.73 10.83 -27.83
C ASN A 73 -15.22 9.51 -28.41
N LEU A 74 -15.32 9.42 -29.72
CA LEU A 74 -15.83 8.26 -30.44
C LEU A 74 -15.08 6.96 -30.11
N ARG A 75 -13.78 7.01 -29.87
CA ARG A 75 -12.96 5.85 -29.51
C ARG A 75 -13.38 5.26 -28.17
N PHE A 76 -13.57 6.13 -27.16
CA PHE A 76 -14.00 5.71 -25.83
C PHE A 76 -15.47 5.28 -25.81
N MET A 77 -16.33 5.97 -26.58
CA MET A 77 -17.72 5.57 -26.78
C MET A 77 -17.83 4.19 -27.43
N TYR A 78 -16.93 3.88 -28.36
CA TYR A 78 -16.84 2.57 -29.00
C TYR A 78 -16.50 1.48 -27.97
N LEU A 79 -15.44 1.66 -27.16
CA LEU A 79 -15.01 0.68 -26.15
C LEU A 79 -16.07 0.45 -25.07
N MET A 80 -16.83 1.47 -24.71
CA MET A 80 -17.86 1.44 -23.66
C MET A 80 -19.28 1.20 -24.17
N ASP A 81 -19.47 0.91 -25.44
CA ASP A 81 -20.80 0.73 -26.05
C ASP A 81 -21.77 1.86 -25.65
N HIS A 82 -21.39 3.10 -25.97
CA HIS A 82 -22.13 4.34 -25.63
C HIS A 82 -22.36 4.61 -24.14
N GLN A 83 -21.78 3.83 -23.24
CA GLN A 83 -21.91 4.03 -21.80
C GLN A 83 -20.81 4.96 -21.30
N ALA A 84 -21.14 5.79 -20.30
CA ALA A 84 -20.18 6.69 -19.66
C ALA A 84 -20.18 6.44 -18.15
N PRO A 85 -19.33 5.54 -17.63
CA PRO A 85 -19.16 5.34 -16.20
C PRO A 85 -18.64 6.61 -15.54
N SER A 86 -19.12 6.88 -14.31
CA SER A 86 -18.61 8.02 -13.54
C SER A 86 -17.16 7.80 -13.10
N TYR A 87 -16.44 8.88 -12.84
CA TYR A 87 -15.07 8.82 -12.30
C TYR A 87 -14.97 7.99 -11.02
N ARG A 88 -16.04 7.96 -10.18
CA ARG A 88 -16.10 7.13 -8.98
C ARG A 88 -16.18 5.64 -9.33
N THR A 89 -16.91 5.30 -10.39
CA THR A 89 -17.02 3.92 -10.87
C THR A 89 -15.68 3.42 -11.39
N PHE A 90 -14.96 4.24 -12.18
CA PHE A 90 -13.60 3.91 -12.59
C PHE A 90 -12.65 3.79 -11.40
N GLY A 91 -12.73 4.69 -10.42
CA GLY A 91 -11.91 4.62 -9.20
C GLY A 91 -12.14 3.34 -8.40
N TYR A 92 -13.39 2.96 -8.21
CA TYR A 92 -13.72 1.67 -7.57
C TYR A 92 -13.18 0.48 -8.38
N PHE A 93 -13.37 0.48 -9.69
CA PHE A 93 -12.93 -0.59 -10.56
C PHE A 93 -11.39 -0.78 -10.50
N ILE A 94 -10.62 0.31 -10.56
CA ILE A 94 -9.17 0.26 -10.49
C ILE A 94 -8.69 -0.21 -9.11
N ASN A 95 -9.24 0.35 -8.03
CA ASN A 95 -8.71 0.13 -6.69
C ASN A 95 -9.19 -1.18 -6.04
N GLU A 96 -10.40 -1.66 -6.40
CA GLU A 96 -11.00 -2.81 -5.74
C GLU A 96 -11.08 -4.04 -6.65
N VAL A 97 -11.16 -3.85 -7.99
CA VAL A 97 -11.30 -4.98 -8.92
C VAL A 97 -9.97 -5.34 -9.56
N LEU A 98 -9.20 -4.35 -10.02
CA LEU A 98 -7.95 -4.59 -10.73
C LEU A 98 -6.73 -4.69 -9.80
N ALA A 99 -6.79 -4.18 -8.58
CA ALA A 99 -5.64 -4.07 -7.69
C ALA A 99 -4.86 -5.39 -7.52
N ASP A 100 -5.58 -6.50 -7.37
CA ASP A 100 -4.98 -7.82 -7.14
C ASP A 100 -4.53 -8.53 -8.42
N SER A 101 -5.02 -8.12 -9.61
CA SER A 101 -4.80 -8.82 -10.88
C SER A 101 -4.01 -8.04 -11.92
N ILE A 102 -3.72 -6.77 -11.64
CA ILE A 102 -3.06 -5.89 -12.64
C ILE A 102 -1.67 -6.40 -13.07
N GLU A 103 -0.93 -7.03 -12.18
CA GLU A 103 0.38 -7.62 -12.48
C GLU A 103 0.26 -8.80 -13.44
N GLU A 104 -0.71 -9.68 -13.23
CA GLU A 104 -0.97 -10.81 -14.12
C GLU A 104 -1.49 -10.36 -15.48
N ILE A 105 -2.36 -9.34 -15.51
CA ILE A 105 -2.84 -8.71 -16.76
C ILE A 105 -1.65 -8.14 -17.55
N PHE A 106 -0.74 -7.44 -16.89
CA PHE A 106 0.47 -6.90 -17.51
C PHE A 106 1.36 -8.01 -18.09
N GLN A 107 1.53 -9.11 -17.36
CA GLN A 107 2.31 -10.27 -17.82
C GLN A 107 1.71 -10.92 -19.06
N ASP A 108 0.39 -11.10 -19.12
CA ASP A 108 -0.28 -11.70 -20.28
C ASP A 108 -0.25 -10.79 -21.52
N ILE A 109 -0.42 -9.49 -21.31
CA ILE A 109 -0.26 -8.49 -22.40
C ILE A 109 1.16 -8.56 -22.95
N ASN A 110 2.18 -8.55 -22.09
CA ASN A 110 3.57 -8.64 -22.50
C ASN A 110 3.88 -9.95 -23.21
N LYS A 111 3.40 -11.07 -22.69
CA LYS A 111 3.58 -12.37 -23.34
C LYS A 111 3.05 -12.34 -24.78
N LYS A 112 1.86 -11.81 -24.99
CA LYS A 112 1.27 -11.69 -26.32
C LYS A 112 2.09 -10.78 -27.22
N ILE A 113 2.59 -9.64 -26.71
CA ILE A 113 3.47 -8.74 -27.45
C ILE A 113 4.76 -9.45 -27.85
N PHE A 114 5.43 -10.12 -26.89
CA PHE A 114 6.71 -10.78 -27.14
C PHE A 114 6.61 -11.91 -28.17
N GLU A 115 5.51 -12.67 -28.16
CA GLU A 115 5.23 -13.70 -29.16
C GLU A 115 5.00 -13.09 -30.55
N THR A 116 4.26 -11.96 -30.62
CA THR A 116 3.91 -11.30 -31.90
C THR A 116 5.10 -10.59 -32.52
N GLU A 117 5.87 -9.87 -31.71
CA GLU A 117 6.99 -9.04 -32.15
C GLU A 117 8.35 -9.76 -32.11
N HIS A 118 8.37 -11.03 -31.65
CA HIS A 118 9.59 -11.84 -31.52
C HIS A 118 10.69 -11.17 -30.70
N VAL A 119 10.31 -10.57 -29.56
CA VAL A 119 11.22 -9.79 -28.69
C VAL A 119 12.35 -10.67 -28.15
N ASP A 120 13.60 -10.19 -28.24
CA ASP A 120 14.76 -10.86 -27.64
C ASP A 120 14.82 -10.62 -26.14
N LEU A 121 14.52 -11.65 -25.35
CA LEU A 121 14.55 -11.63 -23.89
C LEU A 121 15.92 -12.03 -23.28
N GLN A 122 16.96 -12.24 -24.12
CA GLN A 122 18.32 -12.58 -23.64
C GLN A 122 19.03 -11.36 -23.02
N HIS A 123 18.63 -10.16 -23.45
CA HIS A 123 19.22 -8.90 -23.00
C HIS A 123 18.17 -8.06 -22.28
N LEU A 124 18.36 -7.83 -20.97
CA LEU A 124 17.49 -7.00 -20.16
C LEU A 124 18.25 -5.77 -19.64
N TYR A 125 17.77 -4.61 -19.99
CA TYR A 125 18.28 -3.32 -19.49
C TYR A 125 17.45 -2.88 -18.31
N ILE A 126 18.09 -2.68 -17.14
CA ILE A 126 17.39 -2.34 -15.90
C ILE A 126 17.76 -0.92 -15.49
N ASP A 127 16.75 -0.11 -15.20
CA ASP A 127 16.93 1.21 -14.59
C ASP A 127 15.86 1.47 -13.53
N GLY A 128 16.24 2.25 -12.52
CA GLY A 128 15.39 2.59 -11.39
C GLY A 128 15.09 4.08 -11.31
N SER A 129 13.83 4.41 -11.10
CA SER A 129 13.38 5.77 -10.86
C SER A 129 12.59 5.88 -9.57
N LYS A 130 12.81 6.98 -8.82
CA LYS A 130 12.10 7.26 -7.58
C LYS A 130 10.98 8.24 -7.83
N PHE A 131 9.76 7.82 -7.48
CA PHE A 131 8.55 8.60 -7.64
C PHE A 131 8.04 9.09 -6.30
N GLU A 132 7.81 10.40 -6.19
CA GLU A 132 7.24 11.01 -4.99
C GLU A 132 5.81 10.50 -4.78
N ALA A 133 5.52 10.04 -3.55
CA ALA A 133 4.19 9.64 -3.15
C ALA A 133 3.31 10.88 -2.88
N ASN A 134 2.02 10.78 -3.17
CA ASN A 134 1.05 11.82 -2.80
C ASN A 134 0.77 11.77 -1.28
N ALA A 135 1.80 12.05 -0.48
CA ALA A 135 1.78 11.94 0.97
C ALA A 135 2.35 13.19 1.64
N ASN A 136 2.01 13.38 2.93
CA ASN A 136 2.52 14.52 3.68
C ASN A 136 4.03 14.39 3.91
N LYS A 137 4.79 15.35 3.38
CA LYS A 137 6.25 15.43 3.47
C LYS A 137 6.79 15.61 4.89
N TYR A 138 5.97 16.13 5.80
CA TYR A 138 6.37 16.51 7.17
C TYR A 138 5.87 15.54 8.24
N SER A 139 5.21 14.45 7.85
CA SER A 139 4.69 13.46 8.78
C SER A 139 5.31 12.08 8.54
N TRP A 140 6.35 11.79 9.30
CA TRP A 140 7.13 10.55 9.17
C TRP A 140 7.25 9.79 10.48
N VAL A 141 7.58 8.50 10.37
CA VAL A 141 8.00 7.65 11.47
C VAL A 141 9.36 7.05 11.12
N TRP A 142 10.34 7.23 12.01
CA TRP A 142 11.67 6.65 11.88
C TRP A 142 11.81 5.44 12.79
N LYS A 143 12.19 4.27 12.23
CA LYS A 143 12.37 3.01 12.96
C LYS A 143 13.31 3.19 14.15
N LYS A 144 14.53 3.68 13.93
CA LYS A 144 15.52 3.90 15.01
C LYS A 144 15.04 4.84 16.12
N ALA A 145 14.29 5.88 15.77
CA ALA A 145 13.75 6.81 16.77
C ALA A 145 12.63 6.15 17.59
N THR A 146 11.80 5.34 16.96
CA THR A 146 10.74 4.57 17.61
C THR A 146 11.32 3.51 18.55
N GLU A 147 12.34 2.75 18.09
CA GLU A 147 13.07 1.78 18.91
C GLU A 147 13.70 2.45 20.13
N LYS A 148 14.42 3.55 19.95
CA LYS A 148 15.01 4.32 21.05
C LYS A 148 13.96 4.82 22.04
N SER A 149 12.79 5.23 21.55
CA SER A 149 11.67 5.66 22.41
C SER A 149 11.07 4.48 23.17
N ARG A 150 10.94 3.32 22.53
CA ARG A 150 10.49 2.06 23.16
C ARG A 150 11.43 1.63 24.28
N TYR A 151 12.75 1.63 24.04
CA TYR A 151 13.73 1.30 25.10
C TYR A 151 13.71 2.28 26.28
N ARG A 152 13.55 3.57 26.00
CA ARG A 152 13.37 4.57 27.06
C ARG A 152 12.09 4.35 27.86
N LEU A 153 11.02 3.88 27.21
CA LEU A 153 9.77 3.54 27.86
C LEU A 153 9.94 2.32 28.77
N PHE A 154 10.70 1.30 28.36
CA PHE A 154 11.00 0.14 29.21
C PHE A 154 11.67 0.56 30.52
N GLY A 155 12.65 1.46 30.49
CA GLY A 155 13.24 1.98 31.71
C GLY A 155 12.23 2.68 32.63
N LYS A 156 11.29 3.45 32.08
CA LYS A 156 10.23 4.09 32.87
C LYS A 156 9.23 3.09 33.45
N ILE A 157 8.94 2.00 32.71
CA ILE A 157 8.07 0.91 33.19
C ILE A 157 8.75 0.19 34.36
N THR A 158 10.05 -0.12 34.24
CA THR A 158 10.82 -0.74 35.30
C THR A 158 10.76 0.08 36.58
N THR A 159 11.07 1.39 36.52
CA THR A 159 10.98 2.27 37.68
C THR A 159 9.56 2.31 38.29
N LEU A 160 8.54 2.37 37.43
CA LEU A 160 7.14 2.34 37.89
C LEU A 160 6.79 1.01 38.56
N PHE A 161 7.28 -0.12 38.05
CA PHE A 161 7.06 -1.42 38.68
C PHE A 161 7.79 -1.58 40.02
N GLU A 162 8.98 -0.98 40.17
CA GLU A 162 9.68 -0.91 41.46
C GLU A 162 8.84 -0.13 42.46
N GLU A 163 8.35 1.08 42.13
CA GLU A 163 7.47 1.89 42.98
C GLU A 163 6.20 1.13 43.37
N ILE A 164 5.55 0.44 42.41
CA ILE A 164 4.33 -0.33 42.64
C ILE A 164 4.62 -1.56 43.53
N ASN A 165 5.73 -2.27 43.32
CA ASN A 165 6.10 -3.45 44.10
C ASN A 165 6.42 -3.08 45.55
N GLU A 166 6.97 -1.90 45.84
CA GLU A 166 7.12 -1.39 47.20
C GLU A 166 5.76 -1.20 47.87
N GLU A 167 4.78 -0.61 47.17
CA GLU A 167 3.41 -0.44 47.68
C GLU A 167 2.69 -1.78 47.89
N LEU A 168 2.90 -2.75 47.00
CA LEU A 168 2.27 -4.07 47.03
C LEU A 168 2.93 -5.05 48.02
N SER A 169 4.04 -4.66 48.66
CA SER A 169 4.80 -5.53 49.58
C SER A 169 3.98 -6.16 50.69
N CYS A 170 2.92 -5.47 51.12
CA CYS A 170 2.00 -5.96 52.16
C CYS A 170 0.86 -6.86 51.64
N THR A 171 0.67 -6.95 50.31
CA THR A 171 -0.46 -7.67 49.69
C THR A 171 -0.07 -9.06 49.18
N GLY A 172 1.22 -9.38 49.15
CA GLY A 172 1.76 -10.63 48.62
C GLY A 172 1.78 -10.69 47.08
N MET A 173 1.32 -9.66 46.39
CA MET A 173 1.40 -9.52 44.93
C MET A 173 2.71 -8.85 44.52
N LYS A 174 3.27 -9.26 43.38
CA LYS A 174 4.47 -8.65 42.80
C LYS A 174 4.42 -8.66 41.29
N LEU A 175 4.66 -7.50 40.68
CA LEU A 175 4.82 -7.37 39.24
C LEU A 175 6.25 -7.81 38.84
N CYS A 176 6.36 -8.62 37.80
CA CYS A 176 7.65 -9.08 37.29
C CYS A 176 8.36 -7.98 36.52
N ILE A 177 9.61 -7.72 36.86
CA ILE A 177 10.46 -6.77 36.16
C ILE A 177 11.25 -7.54 35.10
N ASN A 178 11.09 -7.13 33.83
CA ASN A 178 11.71 -7.75 32.69
C ASN A 178 12.57 -6.73 31.91
N SER A 179 13.46 -7.22 31.04
CA SER A 179 14.23 -6.36 30.14
C SER A 179 13.37 -5.77 29.02
N GLU A 180 12.32 -6.48 28.62
CA GLU A 180 11.35 -6.06 27.61
C GLU A 180 9.94 -6.34 28.11
N TYR A 181 8.99 -5.53 27.66
CA TYR A 181 7.58 -5.63 28.05
C TYR A 181 6.68 -5.72 26.82
N ALA A 182 5.64 -6.55 26.92
CA ALA A 182 4.54 -6.59 25.97
C ALA A 182 3.41 -5.63 26.41
N PRO A 183 2.66 -5.01 25.47
CA PRO A 183 1.52 -4.15 25.82
C PRO A 183 0.46 -4.87 26.65
N GLU A 184 0.20 -6.14 26.33
CA GLU A 184 -0.77 -7.01 27.01
C GLU A 184 -0.42 -7.18 28.47
N TYR A 185 0.86 -7.41 28.78
CA TYR A 185 1.33 -7.56 30.15
C TYR A 185 1.11 -6.29 30.99
N LEU A 186 1.27 -5.10 30.41
CA LEU A 186 1.00 -3.86 31.12
C LEU A 186 -0.50 -3.64 31.35
N LYS A 187 -1.34 -4.07 30.41
CA LYS A 187 -2.81 -4.04 30.55
C LYS A 187 -3.25 -4.96 31.72
N GLU A 188 -2.76 -6.19 31.72
CA GLU A 188 -3.00 -7.15 32.80
C GLU A 188 -2.50 -6.63 34.17
N ALA A 189 -1.29 -6.05 34.21
CA ALA A 189 -0.74 -5.45 35.42
C ALA A 189 -1.60 -4.28 35.92
N ALA A 190 -2.17 -3.48 35.03
CA ALA A 190 -3.08 -2.40 35.39
C ALA A 190 -4.39 -2.93 35.98
N GLU A 191 -4.96 -3.98 35.40
CA GLU A 191 -6.18 -4.64 35.91
C GLU A 191 -5.95 -5.27 37.27
N GLN A 192 -4.89 -6.05 37.45
CA GLN A 192 -4.53 -6.64 38.72
C GLN A 192 -4.28 -5.58 39.81
N TYR A 193 -3.60 -4.49 39.48
CA TYR A 193 -3.38 -3.37 40.38
C TYR A 193 -4.70 -2.70 40.79
N ALA A 194 -5.63 -2.54 39.83
CA ALA A 194 -6.95 -1.98 40.09
C ALA A 194 -7.80 -2.87 40.99
N GLU A 195 -7.72 -4.20 40.86
CA GLU A 195 -8.42 -5.16 41.72
C GLU A 195 -7.92 -5.08 43.16
N VAL A 196 -6.58 -5.08 43.36
CA VAL A 196 -5.98 -5.02 44.71
C VAL A 196 -6.42 -3.77 45.48
N TRP A 197 -6.42 -2.62 44.80
CA TRP A 197 -6.75 -1.33 45.40
C TRP A 197 -8.22 -0.93 45.21
N GLN A 198 -9.07 -1.81 44.68
CA GLN A 198 -10.49 -1.56 44.37
C GLN A 198 -10.69 -0.22 43.66
N ILE A 199 -9.85 0.06 42.64
CA ILE A 199 -9.84 1.32 41.94
C ILE A 199 -11.13 1.47 41.14
N ASN A 200 -11.87 2.56 41.38
CA ASN A 200 -13.05 2.93 40.62
C ASN A 200 -12.75 4.20 39.81
N GLU A 201 -12.75 4.08 38.47
CA GLU A 201 -12.48 5.22 37.56
C GLU A 201 -13.50 6.36 37.74
N ALA A 202 -14.73 6.06 38.19
CA ALA A 202 -15.74 7.08 38.44
C ALA A 202 -15.37 8.02 39.62
N MET A 203 -14.43 7.59 40.48
CA MET A 203 -13.94 8.39 41.62
C MET A 203 -12.65 9.15 41.33
N PHE A 204 -12.16 9.07 40.06
CA PHE A 204 -10.92 9.71 39.67
C PHE A 204 -11.03 11.23 39.75
N VAL A 205 -10.02 11.82 40.32
CA VAL A 205 -9.90 13.27 40.42
C VAL A 205 -9.25 13.83 39.16
N HIS A 206 -9.95 14.74 38.51
CA HIS A 206 -9.49 15.41 37.26
C HIS A 206 -9.39 16.92 37.47
N GLY A 207 -8.48 17.57 36.72
CA GLY A 207 -8.36 19.04 36.66
C GLY A 207 -7.25 19.64 37.51
N ARG A 208 -7.03 20.95 37.33
CA ARG A 208 -6.01 21.72 38.08
C ARG A 208 -6.45 21.95 39.51
N GLY A 209 -5.53 21.80 40.47
CA GLY A 209 -5.78 22.09 41.89
C GLY A 209 -6.21 20.88 42.72
N HIS A 210 -6.53 19.76 42.13
CA HIS A 210 -6.84 18.52 42.85
C HIS A 210 -5.62 17.58 42.89
N ARG A 211 -5.32 17.03 44.07
CA ARG A 211 -4.24 16.04 44.22
C ARG A 211 -4.78 14.65 43.95
N LYS A 212 -4.24 14.00 42.89
CA LYS A 212 -4.48 12.58 42.60
C LYS A 212 -3.87 11.71 43.70
N THR A 213 -4.53 10.64 44.07
CA THR A 213 -3.94 9.59 44.94
C THR A 213 -2.76 8.93 44.23
N THR A 214 -1.88 8.29 45.02
CA THR A 214 -0.74 7.55 44.45
C THR A 214 -1.25 6.42 43.56
N GLN A 215 -2.27 5.68 44.03
CA GLN A 215 -2.90 4.59 43.31
C GLN A 215 -3.50 5.04 41.97
N GLN A 216 -4.21 6.17 41.93
CA GLN A 216 -4.72 6.73 40.68
C GLN A 216 -3.58 7.07 39.71
N ARG A 217 -2.49 7.67 40.20
CA ARG A 217 -1.33 8.01 39.38
C ARG A 217 -0.64 6.80 38.76
N HIS A 218 -0.44 5.75 39.55
CA HIS A 218 0.18 4.51 39.08
C HIS A 218 -0.70 3.80 38.07
N TYR A 219 -1.99 3.67 38.33
CA TYR A 219 -2.94 3.08 37.37
C TYR A 219 -3.00 3.84 36.04
N GLU A 220 -3.13 5.17 36.10
CA GLU A 220 -3.14 6.02 34.87
C GLU A 220 -1.82 5.89 34.09
N LYS A 221 -0.66 5.83 34.77
CA LYS A 221 0.64 5.62 34.13
C LYS A 221 0.76 4.23 33.50
N LEU A 222 0.28 3.18 34.17
CA LEU A 222 0.27 1.83 33.58
C LEU A 222 -0.52 1.79 32.27
N ARG A 223 -1.71 2.35 32.24
CA ARG A 223 -2.54 2.45 31.05
C ARG A 223 -1.91 3.34 29.96
N GLU A 224 -1.34 4.47 30.34
CA GLU A 224 -0.62 5.35 29.42
C GLU A 224 0.58 4.63 28.78
N TYR A 225 1.36 3.89 29.58
CA TYR A 225 2.54 3.18 29.07
C TYR A 225 2.14 1.99 28.22
N ALA A 226 1.07 1.27 28.56
CA ALA A 226 0.52 0.21 27.71
C ALA A 226 0.10 0.75 26.33
N ALA A 227 -0.66 1.84 26.29
CA ALA A 227 -1.09 2.47 25.03
C ALA A 227 0.10 2.98 24.18
N LYS A 228 1.10 3.61 24.83
CA LYS A 228 2.32 4.04 24.13
C LYS A 228 3.14 2.88 23.58
N LEU A 229 3.24 1.80 24.33
CA LEU A 229 3.96 0.62 23.90
C LEU A 229 3.27 -0.05 22.72
N GLU A 230 1.95 -0.15 22.75
CA GLU A 230 1.12 -0.64 21.64
C GLU A 230 1.31 0.22 20.37
N GLU A 231 1.32 1.55 20.53
CA GLU A 231 1.62 2.48 19.45
C GLU A 231 3.01 2.22 18.84
N TYR A 232 4.05 2.03 19.67
CA TYR A 232 5.42 1.77 19.18
C TYR A 232 5.52 0.41 18.48
N VAL A 233 4.90 -0.63 19.03
CA VAL A 233 4.84 -1.96 18.40
C VAL A 233 4.13 -1.89 17.05
N GLY A 234 3.00 -1.19 16.98
CA GLY A 234 2.29 -0.95 15.71
C GLY A 234 3.13 -0.21 14.68
N LYS A 235 3.84 0.84 15.09
CA LYS A 235 4.76 1.58 14.19
C LYS A 235 5.91 0.73 13.67
N LEU A 236 6.50 -0.11 14.53
CA LEU A 236 7.59 -1.01 14.12
C LEU A 236 7.10 -2.11 13.21
N LYS A 237 5.88 -2.62 13.42
CA LYS A 237 5.23 -3.61 12.55
C LYS A 237 5.00 -3.05 11.14
N ILE A 238 4.56 -1.79 11.01
CA ILE A 238 4.40 -1.11 9.71
C ILE A 238 5.75 -0.92 9.01
N CYS A 239 6.81 -0.55 9.73
CA CYS A 239 8.15 -0.45 9.17
C CYS A 239 8.66 -1.78 8.62
N GLY A 240 8.36 -2.89 9.27
CA GLY A 240 8.94 -4.19 8.95
C GLY A 240 10.45 -4.26 9.21
N GLU A 241 11.11 -5.25 8.62
CA GLU A 241 12.55 -5.47 8.82
C GLU A 241 13.40 -4.57 7.94
N ASP A 242 13.02 -4.40 6.69
CA ASP A 242 13.84 -3.80 5.62
C ASP A 242 13.77 -2.27 5.56
N ARG A 243 12.63 -1.69 5.97
CA ARG A 243 12.44 -0.24 5.92
C ARG A 243 12.94 0.44 7.19
N ASN A 244 13.45 1.65 7.04
CA ASN A 244 13.85 2.48 8.17
C ASN A 244 12.87 3.62 8.49
N SER A 245 11.87 3.84 7.66
CA SER A 245 10.88 4.91 7.81
C SER A 245 9.63 4.64 6.98
N TYR A 246 8.53 5.30 7.33
CA TYR A 246 7.33 5.38 6.51
C TYR A 246 6.61 6.71 6.71
N SER A 247 5.74 7.10 5.78
CA SER A 247 4.86 8.26 5.92
C SER A 247 3.60 7.90 6.74
N LYS A 248 3.15 8.79 7.61
CA LYS A 248 1.93 8.58 8.39
C LYS A 248 0.65 8.63 7.54
N THR A 249 0.69 9.31 6.41
CA THR A 249 -0.44 9.46 5.48
C THR A 249 -0.45 8.43 4.37
N ASP A 250 0.71 7.80 4.10
CA ASP A 250 0.87 6.69 3.19
C ASP A 250 1.87 5.70 3.77
N HIS A 251 1.36 4.65 4.40
CA HIS A 251 2.18 3.66 5.08
C HIS A 251 3.07 2.84 4.14
N SER A 252 2.78 2.83 2.86
CA SER A 252 3.58 2.13 1.85
C SER A 252 4.76 2.95 1.34
N ALA A 253 4.69 4.29 1.44
CA ALA A 253 5.77 5.17 1.02
C ALA A 253 6.92 5.20 2.04
N THR A 254 8.14 5.13 1.54
CA THR A 254 9.37 5.23 2.34
C THR A 254 10.06 6.57 2.07
N PHE A 255 10.65 7.18 3.10
CA PHE A 255 11.40 8.42 2.92
C PHE A 255 12.76 8.14 2.28
N MET A 256 12.96 8.66 1.08
CA MET A 256 14.17 8.50 0.29
C MET A 256 14.55 9.79 -0.44
N ARG A 257 15.81 9.88 -0.89
CA ARG A 257 16.29 10.99 -1.70
C ARG A 257 15.85 10.78 -3.15
N ILE A 258 15.26 11.80 -3.77
CA ILE A 258 14.85 11.83 -5.17
C ILE A 258 15.85 12.65 -5.97
N LYS A 259 16.24 12.21 -7.18
CA LYS A 259 17.22 12.90 -8.03
C LYS A 259 16.75 14.31 -8.43
N THR A 260 15.47 14.48 -8.72
CA THR A 260 14.84 15.76 -9.07
C THR A 260 14.27 16.42 -7.83
N ASP A 261 15.13 16.91 -6.94
CA ASP A 261 14.70 17.73 -5.82
C ASP A 261 14.47 19.17 -6.31
N TYR A 262 13.19 19.55 -6.46
CA TYR A 262 12.80 20.91 -6.87
C TYR A 262 13.13 21.99 -5.82
N MET A 263 13.40 21.58 -4.58
CA MET A 263 13.86 22.50 -3.51
C MET A 263 15.38 22.64 -3.47
N GLY A 264 16.13 21.76 -4.12
CA GLY A 264 17.59 21.78 -4.19
C GLY A 264 18.30 21.63 -2.83
N ASN A 265 17.64 21.03 -1.84
CA ASN A 265 18.16 20.93 -0.47
C ASN A 265 18.41 19.49 -0.01
N ASP A 266 18.39 18.54 -0.94
CA ASP A 266 18.57 17.09 -0.66
C ASP A 266 17.58 16.52 0.35
N GLN A 267 16.40 17.10 0.46
CA GLN A 267 15.37 16.67 1.39
C GLN A 267 14.90 15.24 1.08
N LEU A 268 14.67 14.47 2.14
CA LEU A 268 14.02 13.16 2.01
C LEU A 268 12.52 13.36 1.81
N LEU A 269 11.98 12.74 0.77
CA LEU A 269 10.56 12.78 0.43
C LEU A 269 9.96 11.37 0.52
N PRO A 270 8.65 11.26 0.89
CA PRO A 270 7.96 9.99 0.80
C PRO A 270 7.89 9.57 -0.66
N ALA A 271 8.37 8.37 -0.98
CA ALA A 271 8.51 7.93 -2.36
C ALA A 271 8.49 6.42 -2.48
N TYR A 272 8.31 5.98 -3.72
CA TYR A 272 8.45 4.60 -4.18
C TYR A 272 9.65 4.50 -5.10
N ASN A 273 10.37 3.37 -5.04
CA ASN A 273 11.42 3.04 -5.96
C ASN A 273 10.85 2.09 -7.02
N VAL A 274 10.69 2.59 -8.24
CA VAL A 274 10.16 1.83 -9.36
C VAL A 274 11.30 1.38 -10.23
N GLN A 275 11.48 0.07 -10.34
CA GLN A 275 12.47 -0.56 -11.21
C GLN A 275 11.77 -1.05 -12.47
N VAL A 276 12.38 -0.79 -13.61
CA VAL A 276 11.89 -1.19 -14.92
C VAL A 276 12.96 -1.99 -15.64
N GLY A 277 12.59 -3.15 -16.15
CA GLY A 277 13.43 -3.94 -17.05
C GLY A 277 12.89 -3.86 -18.47
N VAL A 278 13.74 -3.45 -19.41
CA VAL A 278 13.41 -3.28 -20.83
C VAL A 278 14.18 -4.30 -21.66
N ALA A 279 13.47 -5.01 -22.52
CA ALA A 279 14.04 -5.92 -23.52
C ALA A 279 13.65 -5.37 -24.91
N ASP A 280 14.63 -5.20 -25.79
CA ASP A 280 14.49 -4.44 -27.03
C ASP A 280 13.86 -3.05 -26.77
N GLU A 281 12.67 -2.79 -27.27
CA GLU A 281 11.93 -1.52 -27.08
C GLU A 281 10.76 -1.66 -26.11
N TYR A 282 10.60 -2.83 -25.44
CA TYR A 282 9.43 -3.16 -24.63
C TYR A 282 9.75 -3.22 -23.14
N ILE A 283 8.84 -2.74 -22.32
CA ILE A 283 8.91 -2.91 -20.87
C ILE A 283 8.55 -4.35 -20.53
N ALA A 284 9.56 -5.16 -20.23
CA ALA A 284 9.39 -6.58 -19.93
C ALA A 284 8.94 -6.82 -18.49
N VAL A 285 9.43 -6.04 -17.54
CA VAL A 285 9.10 -6.19 -16.13
C VAL A 285 9.11 -4.85 -15.42
N VAL A 286 8.19 -4.69 -14.47
CA VAL A 286 8.11 -3.53 -13.57
C VAL A 286 8.00 -4.04 -12.14
N ASP A 287 8.75 -3.41 -11.23
CA ASP A 287 8.63 -3.67 -9.81
C ASP A 287 8.60 -2.38 -9.01
N VAL A 288 7.63 -2.25 -8.10
CA VAL A 288 7.44 -1.08 -7.25
C VAL A 288 7.87 -1.43 -5.85
N ASN A 289 8.99 -0.88 -5.42
CA ASN A 289 9.64 -1.20 -4.16
C ASN A 289 9.61 -0.08 -3.14
N GLN A 290 9.79 -0.47 -1.90
CA GLN A 290 9.95 0.42 -0.74
C GLN A 290 11.42 0.59 -0.35
N TYR A 291 12.35 -0.07 -1.06
CA TYR A 291 13.79 0.01 -0.81
C TYR A 291 14.36 1.33 -1.33
N ARG A 292 15.32 1.89 -0.59
CA ARG A 292 15.97 3.14 -0.97
C ARG A 292 17.12 2.96 -1.94
N SER A 293 17.69 1.77 -1.98
CA SER A 293 18.81 1.37 -2.84
C SER A 293 18.28 0.54 -4.00
N ASP A 294 18.76 0.83 -5.20
CA ASP A 294 18.42 0.08 -6.40
C ASP A 294 19.00 -1.33 -6.37
N MET A 295 20.12 -1.52 -5.63
CA MET A 295 20.72 -2.85 -5.43
C MET A 295 19.80 -3.81 -4.68
N ASP A 296 19.06 -3.30 -3.69
CA ASP A 296 18.10 -4.10 -2.91
C ASP A 296 16.85 -4.47 -3.74
N CYS A 297 16.56 -3.69 -4.79
CA CYS A 297 15.44 -3.92 -5.71
C CYS A 297 15.76 -4.96 -6.80
N PHE A 298 17.03 -5.26 -7.05
CA PHE A 298 17.45 -6.10 -8.18
C PHE A 298 16.89 -7.52 -8.10
N ILE A 299 17.03 -8.19 -6.95
CA ILE A 299 16.57 -9.58 -6.78
C ILE A 299 15.04 -9.68 -6.90
N PRO A 300 14.23 -8.82 -6.26
CA PRO A 300 12.78 -8.81 -6.46
C PRO A 300 12.38 -8.65 -7.93
N LEU A 301 12.99 -7.70 -8.65
CA LEU A 301 12.72 -7.48 -10.08
C LEU A 301 13.05 -8.72 -10.92
N MET A 302 14.24 -9.32 -10.69
CA MET A 302 14.65 -10.51 -11.43
C MET A 302 13.75 -11.71 -11.16
N ASN A 303 13.27 -11.88 -9.94
CA ASN A 303 12.31 -12.94 -9.62
C ASN A 303 11.01 -12.75 -10.41
N LYS A 304 10.49 -11.53 -10.52
CA LYS A 304 9.31 -11.24 -11.36
C LYS A 304 9.56 -11.52 -12.83
N PHE A 305 10.73 -11.13 -13.35
CA PHE A 305 11.12 -11.40 -14.73
C PHE A 305 11.22 -12.91 -15.02
N TYR A 306 11.85 -13.67 -14.14
CA TYR A 306 11.92 -15.12 -14.29
C TYR A 306 10.55 -15.80 -14.20
N CYS A 307 9.65 -15.33 -13.35
CA CYS A 307 8.27 -15.83 -13.33
C CYS A 307 7.60 -15.64 -14.71
N LEU A 308 7.80 -14.49 -15.36
CA LEU A 308 7.28 -14.25 -16.71
C LEU A 308 7.80 -15.29 -17.73
N LEU A 309 9.08 -15.63 -17.66
CA LEU A 309 9.70 -16.59 -18.58
C LEU A 309 9.24 -18.04 -18.35
N TYR A 310 9.05 -18.44 -17.09
CA TYR A 310 8.73 -19.83 -16.73
C TYR A 310 7.22 -20.15 -16.69
N THR A 311 6.35 -19.16 -16.71
CA THR A 311 4.88 -19.36 -16.82
C THR A 311 4.44 -19.61 -18.26
N SER A 312 5.35 -19.59 -19.23
CA SER A 312 5.06 -20.07 -20.60
C SER A 312 4.90 -21.60 -20.56
N PRO A 313 3.80 -22.17 -21.04
CA PRO A 313 3.68 -23.64 -21.15
C PRO A 313 4.84 -24.19 -21.98
N SER A 314 5.56 -25.14 -21.39
CA SER A 314 6.62 -25.83 -22.10
C SER A 314 6.04 -26.44 -23.40
N PRO A 315 6.73 -26.30 -24.57
CA PRO A 315 6.24 -26.94 -25.80
C PRO A 315 6.33 -28.48 -25.78
N ARG A 316 6.31 -29.11 -24.61
CA ARG A 316 6.47 -30.54 -24.39
C ARG A 316 5.37 -31.22 -23.56
N ASP A 317 4.21 -30.61 -23.44
CA ASP A 317 3.03 -31.29 -22.88
C ASP A 317 1.91 -31.41 -23.94
#